data_efae13b42d962e406d96b871caf1d12e
#
_entry.id   efae13b42d962e406d96b871caf1d12e
#
_cell.length_a   1.000
_cell.length_b   1.000
_cell.length_c   1.000
_cell.angle_alpha   90.00
_cell.angle_beta   90.00
_cell.angle_gamma   90.00
#
_symmetry.space_group_name_H-M   'P 1'
#
loop_
_entity.id
_entity.type
_entity.pdbx_description
1 polymer ?
#
loop_
_entity_poly.entity_id
_entity_poly.type
_entity_poly.pdbx_seq_one_letter_code
_entity_poly.pdbx_strand_id
1 'polypeptide(L)' 'MDILNEALDFENQKMSRMSTNDRIIASRKAKELILAINQIYKETKDKTLMELMKRLTVKKRKIEKRIKGVPRV' A
#
# COMPACT_ATOMS: atom_id res chain seq x y z
N MET A 1 -9.76 2.11 15.37
CA MET A 1 -9.52 1.40 14.11
C MET A 1 -8.07 1.00 14.06
N ASP A 2 -7.80 -0.26 13.80
CA ASP A 2 -6.44 -0.77 13.81
C ASP A 2 -5.80 -0.66 12.43
N ILE A 3 -4.83 0.22 12.30
CA ILE A 3 -4.17 0.45 11.02
C ILE A 3 -3.43 -0.80 10.53
N LEU A 4 -2.96 -1.62 11.44
CA LEU A 4 -2.27 -2.85 11.06
C LEU A 4 -3.24 -3.85 10.43
N ASN A 5 -4.45 -3.97 10.98
CA ASN A 5 -5.46 -4.82 10.39
C ASN A 5 -5.87 -4.32 9.02
N GLU A 6 -6.02 -3.01 8.85
CA GLU A 6 -6.33 -2.44 7.56
C GLU A 6 -5.22 -2.76 6.54
N ALA A 7 -3.98 -2.64 6.96
CA ALA A 7 -2.85 -2.92 6.08
C ALA A 7 -2.81 -4.39 5.67
N LEU A 8 -3.05 -5.29 6.61
CA LEU A 8 -3.09 -6.72 6.32
C LEU A 8 -4.24 -7.08 5.39
N ASP A 9 -5.41 -6.49 5.62
CA ASP A 9 -6.56 -6.69 4.74
C ASP A 9 -6.23 -6.21 3.33
N PHE A 10 -5.63 -5.04 3.23
CA PHE A 10 -5.25 -4.48 1.93
C PHE A 10 -4.25 -5.38 1.23
N GLU A 11 -3.27 -5.88 1.97
CA GLU A 11 -2.24 -6.76 1.40
C GLU A 11 -2.85 -8.05 0.87
N ASN A 12 -3.87 -8.56 1.54
CA ASN A 12 -4.52 -9.81 1.16
C ASN A 12 -5.57 -9.65 0.07
N GLN A 13 -5.96 -8.44 -0.27
CA GLN A 13 -6.92 -8.23 -1.33
C GLN A 13 -6.34 -8.59 -2.69
N LYS A 14 -7.14 -9.26 -3.50
CA LYS A 14 -6.74 -9.54 -4.87
C LYS A 14 -6.97 -8.31 -5.72
N MET A 15 -5.92 -7.85 -6.37
CA MET A 15 -5.98 -6.64 -7.21
C MET A 15 -6.15 -7.01 -8.67
N SER A 16 -7.08 -7.92 -8.95
CA SER A 16 -7.40 -8.31 -10.32
C SER A 16 -8.68 -7.65 -10.77
N ARG A 17 -8.83 -7.47 -12.07
CA ARG A 17 -10.03 -6.89 -12.70
C ARG A 17 -10.38 -5.50 -12.17
N MET A 18 -9.37 -4.74 -11.81
CA MET A 18 -9.59 -3.38 -11.35
C MET A 18 -9.58 -2.42 -12.53
N SER A 19 -10.49 -1.47 -12.51
CA SER A 19 -10.46 -0.38 -13.48
C SER A 19 -9.27 0.54 -13.17
N THR A 20 -8.95 1.44 -14.10
CA THR A 20 -7.89 2.42 -13.86
C THR A 20 -8.21 3.26 -12.62
N ASN A 21 -9.46 3.66 -12.48
CA ASN A 21 -9.88 4.45 -11.32
C ASN A 21 -9.69 3.66 -10.02
N ASP A 22 -10.06 2.38 -10.02
CA ASP A 22 -9.86 1.52 -8.85
C ASP A 22 -8.40 1.41 -8.49
N ARG A 23 -7.52 1.32 -9.49
CA ARG A 23 -6.08 1.25 -9.25
C ARG A 23 -5.53 2.53 -8.65
N ILE A 24 -6.04 3.67 -9.10
CA ILE A 24 -5.63 4.95 -8.53
C ILE A 24 -6.03 5.03 -7.06
N ILE A 25 -7.26 4.63 -6.75
CA ILE A 25 -7.75 4.63 -5.37
C ILE A 25 -6.92 3.67 -4.52
N ALA A 26 -6.63 2.48 -5.03
CA ALA A 26 -5.84 1.50 -4.30
C ALA A 26 -4.42 1.99 -4.06
N SER A 27 -3.82 2.66 -5.04
CA SER A 27 -2.48 3.21 -4.90
C SER A 27 -2.44 4.27 -3.79
N ARG A 28 -3.45 5.14 -3.75
CA ARG A 28 -3.55 6.15 -2.70
C ARG A 28 -3.72 5.51 -1.33
N LYS A 29 -4.56 4.47 -1.26
CA LYS A 29 -4.78 3.76 -0.01
C LYS A 29 -3.48 3.13 0.49
N ALA A 30 -2.72 2.51 -0.40
CA ALA A 30 -1.43 1.92 -0.05
C ALA A 30 -0.48 2.98 0.51
N LYS A 31 -0.43 4.15 -0.11
CA LYS A 31 0.43 5.23 0.36
C LYS A 31 0.01 5.68 1.75
N GLU A 32 -1.29 5.85 1.98
CA GLU A 32 -1.79 6.26 3.28
C GLU A 32 -1.42 5.25 4.36
N LEU A 33 -1.59 3.97 4.06
CA LEU A 33 -1.25 2.91 5.00
C LEU A 33 0.25 2.91 5.32
N ILE A 34 1.07 3.06 4.30
CA ILE A 34 2.53 3.09 4.48
C ILE A 34 2.93 4.26 5.38
N LEU A 35 2.36 5.44 5.14
CA LEU A 35 2.69 6.61 5.94
C LEU A 35 2.24 6.44 7.39
N ALA A 36 1.03 5.88 7.60
CA ALA A 36 0.52 5.67 8.94
C ALA A 36 1.38 4.66 9.70
N ILE A 37 1.77 3.58 9.03
CA ILE A 37 2.63 2.57 9.65
C ILE A 37 4.00 3.16 9.96
N ASN A 38 4.52 4.00 9.07
CA ASN A 38 5.81 4.63 9.29
C ASN A 38 5.81 5.50 10.55
N GLN A 39 4.70 6.18 10.85
CA GLN A 39 4.59 6.97 12.06
C GLN A 39 4.73 6.08 13.29
N ILE A 40 4.09 4.92 13.27
CA ILE A 40 4.21 3.97 14.38
C ILE A 40 5.62 3.42 14.45
N TYR A 41 6.22 3.11 13.30
CA TYR A 41 7.57 2.59 13.23
C TYR A 41 8.59 3.55 13.83
N LYS A 42 8.42 4.84 13.60
CA LYS A 42 9.34 5.84 14.14
C LYS A 42 9.40 5.78 15.66
N GLU A 43 8.30 5.42 16.30
CA GLU A 43 8.23 5.34 17.76
C GLU A 43 8.67 3.99 18.28
N THR A 44 8.27 2.91 17.61
CA THR A 44 8.50 1.55 18.13
C THR A 44 9.74 0.88 17.57
N LYS A 45 10.17 1.26 16.36
CA LYS A 45 11.29 0.62 15.63
C LYS A 45 11.07 -0.87 15.42
N ASP A 46 9.82 -1.29 15.31
CA ASP A 46 9.45 -2.70 15.15
C ASP A 46 9.75 -3.16 13.72
N LYS A 47 10.61 -4.16 13.59
CA LYS A 47 11.00 -4.68 12.28
C LYS A 47 9.83 -5.26 11.51
N THR A 48 8.83 -5.79 12.22
CA THR A 48 7.62 -6.32 11.58
C THR A 48 6.91 -5.24 10.78
N LEU A 49 6.87 -4.02 11.34
CA LEU A 49 6.27 -2.89 10.65
C LEU A 49 7.06 -2.51 9.40
N MET A 50 8.38 -2.57 9.48
CA MET A 50 9.21 -2.27 8.32
C MET A 50 8.95 -3.28 7.19
N GLU A 51 8.86 -4.55 7.52
CA GLU A 51 8.58 -5.58 6.53
C GLU A 51 7.21 -5.38 5.90
N LEU A 52 6.21 -5.03 6.72
CA LEU A 52 4.88 -4.75 6.23
C LEU A 52 4.89 -3.58 5.25
N MET A 53 5.61 -2.52 5.58
CA MET A 53 5.73 -1.37 4.68
C MET A 53 6.38 -1.76 3.35
N LYS A 54 7.39 -2.62 3.40
CA LYS A 54 8.04 -3.10 2.18
C LYS A 54 7.06 -3.87 1.29
N ARG A 55 6.25 -4.74 1.89
CA ARG A 55 5.26 -5.51 1.15
C ARG A 55 4.20 -4.61 0.55
N LEU A 56 3.74 -3.62 1.30
CA LEU A 56 2.77 -2.67 0.80
C LEU A 56 3.34 -1.85 -0.36
N THR A 57 4.61 -1.48 -0.26
CA THR A 57 5.27 -0.74 -1.32
C THR A 57 5.35 -1.55 -2.60
N VAL A 58 5.68 -2.84 -2.49
CA VAL A 58 5.72 -3.73 -3.65
C VAL A 58 4.34 -3.83 -4.29
N LYS A 59 3.30 -4.00 -3.47
CA LYS A 59 1.94 -4.08 -3.96
C LYS A 59 1.52 -2.77 -4.65
N LYS A 60 1.86 -1.64 -4.05
CA LYS A 60 1.58 -0.33 -4.62
C LYS A 60 2.20 -0.19 -6.01
N ARG A 61 3.47 -0.59 -6.13
CA ARG A 61 4.17 -0.52 -7.42
C ARG A 61 3.52 -1.41 -8.47
N LYS A 62 3.09 -2.59 -8.08
CA LYS A 62 2.40 -3.50 -9.00
C LYS A 62 1.09 -2.90 -9.49
N ILE A 63 0.35 -2.27 -8.61
CA ILE A 63 -0.89 -1.60 -8.98
C ILE A 63 -0.61 -0.47 -9.96
N GLU A 64 0.37 0.37 -9.64
CA GLU A 64 0.70 1.53 -10.47
C GLU A 64 1.23 1.15 -11.83
N LYS A 65 1.94 0.05 -11.91
CA LYS A 65 2.51 -0.43 -13.17
C LYS A 65 1.45 -0.67 -14.23
N ARG A 66 0.24 -0.99 -13.81
CA ARG A 66 -0.85 -1.30 -14.73
C ARG A 66 -1.77 -0.12 -14.99
N ILE A 67 -1.46 1.04 -14.46
CA ILE A 67 -2.21 2.25 -14.75
C ILE A 67 -1.69 2.83 -16.04
N LYS A 68 -2.51 2.78 -17.10
CA LYS A 68 -2.11 3.27 -18.39
C LYS A 68 -2.18 4.79 -18.44
N GLY A 69 -1.24 5.37 -19.16
CA GLY A 69 -1.22 6.81 -19.36
C GLY A 69 -0.66 7.61 -18.20
N VAL A 70 -0.23 6.94 -17.15
CA VAL A 70 0.40 7.63 -16.02
C VAL A 70 1.86 7.87 -16.36
N PRO A 71 2.31 9.12 -16.34
CA PRO A 71 3.71 9.40 -16.61
C PRO A 71 4.61 8.74 -15.57
N ARG A 72 5.68 8.15 -16.05
CA ARG A 72 6.68 7.58 -15.18
C ARG A 72 7.78 8.61 -14.98
N VAL A 73 8.07 8.82 -13.75
CA VAL A 73 9.11 9.78 -13.39
C VAL A 73 10.39 9.06 -13.08
#